data_3ad751bea11744064f748af88795e8d4
#
_entry.id   3ad751bea11744064f748af88795e8d4
#
_cell.length_a   1.000
_cell.length_b   1.000
_cell.length_c   1.000
_cell.angle_alpha   90.00
_cell.angle_beta   90.00
_cell.angle_gamma   90.00
#
_symmetry.space_group_name_H-M   'P 1'
#
loop_
_entity.id
_entity.type
_entity.pdbx_description
1 polymer ?
#
loop_
_entity_poly.entity_id
_entity_poly.type
_entity_poly.pdbx_seq_one_letter_code
_entity_poly.pdbx_strand_id
1 'polypeptide(L)'
;MDNTDLTKILESIDSAETIDLEASFLYAKICSIELAANDTSAYVNAERIVVHILNRWDSLPDETKPIWGDIAESVGFYPYIQRDSSMISDSLSEEMRLIYHKSKHIPNVYMHRNQKELSEMLFSGQNIIVSAPTSFGKSLLIEEVVASNKFKNIVIIQPTL
;
A
#
# COMPACT_ATOMS: atom_id res chain seq x y z
N MET A 1 2.11 -19.95 -3.03
CA MET A 1 3.05 -19.85 -4.21
C MET A 1 4.47 -19.94 -3.71
N ASP A 2 5.37 -20.66 -4.40
CA ASP A 2 6.76 -20.69 -4.01
C ASP A 2 7.53 -19.44 -4.49
N ASN A 3 8.74 -19.24 -3.93
CA ASN A 3 9.52 -18.03 -4.25
C ASN A 3 10.03 -17.99 -5.71
N THR A 4 10.21 -19.17 -6.32
CA THR A 4 10.67 -19.29 -7.72
C THR A 4 9.56 -18.88 -8.69
N ASP A 5 8.32 -19.30 -8.40
CA ASP A 5 7.16 -18.95 -9.22
C ASP A 5 6.84 -17.45 -9.10
N LEU A 6 6.94 -16.90 -7.88
CA LEU A 6 6.78 -15.47 -7.68
C LEU A 6 7.79 -14.66 -8.49
N THR A 7 9.07 -15.03 -8.44
CA THR A 7 10.13 -14.33 -9.20
C THR A 7 9.84 -14.30 -10.69
N LYS A 8 9.42 -15.42 -11.28
CA LYS A 8 9.05 -15.49 -12.71
C LYS A 8 7.87 -14.56 -13.05
N ILE A 9 6.88 -14.49 -12.17
CA ILE A 9 5.73 -13.58 -12.36
C ILE A 9 6.19 -12.12 -12.33
N LEU A 10 6.99 -11.72 -11.36
CA LEU A 10 7.50 -10.36 -11.25
C LEU A 10 8.37 -9.98 -12.44
N GLU A 11 9.28 -10.86 -12.88
CA GLU A 11 10.09 -10.68 -14.08
C GLU A 11 9.22 -10.55 -15.34
N SER A 12 8.16 -11.34 -15.44
CA SER A 12 7.21 -11.26 -16.57
C SER A 12 6.45 -9.93 -16.60
N ILE A 13 6.04 -9.40 -15.45
CA ILE A 13 5.39 -8.09 -15.34
C ILE A 13 6.36 -6.98 -15.75
N ASP A 14 7.60 -7.02 -15.25
CA ASP A 14 8.59 -5.96 -15.48
C ASP A 14 9.14 -5.93 -16.89
N SER A 15 9.31 -7.10 -17.52
CA SER A 15 9.89 -7.23 -18.86
C SER A 15 8.89 -7.03 -19.99
N ALA A 16 7.58 -7.08 -19.71
CA ALA A 16 6.56 -6.91 -20.74
C ALA A 16 6.58 -5.48 -21.31
N GLU A 17 6.59 -5.31 -22.61
CA GLU A 17 6.43 -3.98 -23.23
C GLU A 17 5.04 -3.42 -22.92
N THR A 18 4.02 -4.24 -23.08
CA THR A 18 2.63 -3.98 -22.66
C THR A 18 2.09 -5.21 -21.95
N ILE A 19 1.23 -5.03 -20.96
CA ILE A 19 0.52 -6.12 -20.29
C ILE A 19 -0.82 -6.29 -21.01
N ASP A 20 -1.02 -7.43 -21.68
CA ASP A 20 -2.28 -7.70 -22.34
C ASP A 20 -3.40 -8.07 -21.35
N LEU A 21 -4.64 -8.13 -21.84
CA LEU A 21 -5.81 -8.35 -21.02
C LEU A 21 -5.77 -9.71 -20.29
N GLU A 22 -5.31 -10.76 -20.98
CA GLU A 22 -5.26 -12.12 -20.45
C GLU A 22 -4.20 -12.23 -19.33
N ALA A 23 -3.00 -11.70 -19.58
CA ALA A 23 -1.94 -11.64 -18.58
C ALA A 23 -2.36 -10.82 -17.36
N SER A 24 -3.00 -9.68 -17.56
CA SER A 24 -3.47 -8.83 -16.46
C SER A 24 -4.49 -9.56 -15.58
N PHE A 25 -5.47 -10.24 -16.15
CA PHE A 25 -6.43 -11.07 -15.42
C PHE A 25 -5.76 -12.25 -14.72
N LEU A 26 -4.77 -12.89 -15.34
CA LEU A 26 -4.03 -13.99 -14.72
C LEU A 26 -3.29 -13.51 -13.46
N TYR A 27 -2.59 -12.39 -13.53
CA TYR A 27 -1.88 -11.82 -12.39
C TYR A 27 -2.85 -11.40 -11.27
N ALA A 28 -3.98 -10.78 -11.62
CA ALA A 28 -5.02 -10.41 -10.67
C ALA A 28 -5.61 -11.64 -9.95
N LYS A 29 -5.86 -12.71 -10.70
CA LYS A 29 -6.32 -13.99 -10.13
C LYS A 29 -5.29 -14.59 -9.17
N ILE A 30 -4.01 -14.62 -9.55
CA ILE A 30 -2.93 -15.13 -8.67
C ILE A 30 -2.88 -14.31 -7.39
N CYS A 31 -2.88 -12.98 -7.51
CA CYS A 31 -2.87 -12.07 -6.37
C CYS A 31 -4.06 -12.30 -5.43
N SER A 32 -5.26 -12.48 -5.99
CA SER A 32 -6.48 -12.76 -5.22
C SER A 32 -6.41 -14.11 -4.48
N ILE A 33 -5.79 -15.13 -5.07
CA ILE A 33 -5.59 -16.44 -4.43
C ILE A 33 -4.62 -16.29 -3.24
N GLU A 34 -3.50 -15.56 -3.41
CA GLU A 34 -2.55 -15.31 -2.34
C GLU A 34 -3.22 -14.54 -1.18
N LEU A 35 -4.03 -13.52 -1.49
CA LEU A 35 -4.78 -12.78 -0.46
C LEU A 35 -5.81 -13.65 0.28
N ALA A 36 -6.45 -14.59 -0.42
CA ALA A 36 -7.44 -15.48 0.16
C ALA A 36 -6.82 -16.58 1.03
N ALA A 37 -5.52 -16.84 0.92
CA ALA A 37 -4.84 -17.90 1.66
C ALA A 37 -4.75 -17.65 3.18
N ASN A 38 -5.00 -16.43 3.63
CA ASN A 38 -4.94 -16.01 5.05
C ASN A 38 -3.61 -16.37 5.74
N ASP A 39 -2.52 -16.27 4.98
CA ASP A 39 -1.15 -16.57 5.39
C ASP A 39 -0.24 -15.35 5.16
N THR A 40 0.65 -15.06 6.11
CA THR A 40 1.52 -13.89 6.06
C THR A 40 2.45 -13.89 4.84
N SER A 41 3.00 -15.04 4.47
CA SER A 41 3.91 -15.11 3.31
C SER A 41 3.16 -14.93 1.99
N ALA A 42 1.96 -15.47 1.88
CA ALA A 42 1.07 -15.27 0.75
C ALA A 42 0.64 -13.80 0.63
N TYR A 43 0.33 -13.14 1.75
CA TYR A 43 0.03 -11.72 1.75
C TYR A 43 1.21 -10.88 1.24
N VAL A 44 2.44 -11.16 1.68
CA VAL A 44 3.66 -10.48 1.18
C VAL A 44 3.87 -10.73 -0.31
N ASN A 45 3.55 -11.94 -0.81
CA ASN A 45 3.60 -12.22 -2.25
C ASN A 45 2.62 -11.35 -3.02
N ALA A 46 1.38 -11.21 -2.53
CA ALA A 46 0.37 -10.34 -3.13
C ALA A 46 0.81 -8.87 -3.14
N GLU A 47 1.33 -8.36 -2.02
CA GLU A 47 1.88 -6.99 -1.96
C GLU A 47 2.96 -6.75 -3.02
N ARG A 48 3.87 -7.70 -3.21
CA ARG A 48 4.93 -7.58 -4.22
C ARG A 48 4.37 -7.52 -5.64
N ILE A 49 3.42 -8.39 -5.98
CA ILE A 49 2.75 -8.36 -7.28
C ILE A 49 2.08 -6.99 -7.51
N VAL A 50 1.34 -6.50 -6.51
CA VAL A 50 0.66 -5.20 -6.61
C VAL A 50 1.65 -4.05 -6.83
N VAL A 51 2.79 -4.04 -6.13
CA VAL A 51 3.84 -3.01 -6.33
C VAL A 51 4.34 -2.99 -7.78
N HIS A 52 4.64 -4.17 -8.36
CA HIS A 52 5.11 -4.27 -9.73
C HIS A 52 4.04 -3.83 -10.75
N ILE A 53 2.79 -4.20 -10.51
CA ILE A 53 1.65 -3.75 -11.33
C ILE A 53 1.44 -2.23 -11.24
N LEU A 54 1.49 -1.65 -10.04
CA LEU A 54 1.36 -0.19 -9.87
C LEU A 54 2.49 0.58 -10.56
N ASN A 55 3.71 0.04 -10.61
CA ASN A 55 4.82 0.61 -11.37
C ASN A 55 4.59 0.55 -12.89
N ARG A 56 3.71 -0.33 -13.34
CA ARG A 56 3.35 -0.56 -14.76
C ARG A 56 1.94 -0.11 -15.10
N TRP A 57 1.34 0.77 -14.28
CA TRP A 57 -0.05 1.18 -14.37
C TRP A 57 -0.48 1.65 -15.75
N ASP A 58 0.36 2.46 -16.41
CA ASP A 58 0.08 2.99 -17.74
C ASP A 58 0.11 1.92 -18.85
N SER A 59 0.72 0.77 -18.56
CA SER A 59 0.80 -0.38 -19.50
C SER A 59 -0.34 -1.37 -19.33
N LEU A 60 -1.24 -1.14 -18.34
CA LEU A 60 -2.40 -2.00 -18.11
C LEU A 60 -3.56 -1.68 -19.05
N PRO A 61 -4.34 -2.70 -19.48
CA PRO A 61 -5.62 -2.47 -20.11
C PRO A 61 -6.58 -1.73 -19.17
N ASP A 62 -7.30 -0.74 -19.70
CA ASP A 62 -8.23 0.08 -18.88
C ASP A 62 -9.33 -0.77 -18.23
N GLU A 63 -9.73 -1.86 -18.86
CA GLU A 63 -10.73 -2.81 -18.35
C GLU A 63 -10.31 -3.49 -17.05
N THR A 64 -9.00 -3.64 -16.81
CA THR A 64 -8.47 -4.30 -15.61
C THR A 64 -8.08 -3.33 -14.50
N LYS A 65 -7.96 -2.04 -14.79
CA LYS A 65 -7.58 -1.01 -13.79
C LYS A 65 -8.50 -0.98 -12.57
N PRO A 66 -9.84 -1.06 -12.68
CA PRO A 66 -10.72 -1.13 -11.51
C PRO A 66 -10.42 -2.35 -10.62
N ILE A 67 -10.14 -3.52 -11.22
CA ILE A 67 -9.81 -4.74 -10.48
C ILE A 67 -8.51 -4.54 -9.69
N TRP A 68 -7.51 -3.94 -10.31
CA TRP A 68 -6.24 -3.64 -9.66
C TRP A 68 -6.36 -2.57 -8.58
N GLY A 69 -7.30 -1.63 -8.74
CA GLY A 69 -7.70 -0.70 -7.70
C GLY A 69 -8.21 -1.42 -6.44
N ASP A 70 -9.15 -2.34 -6.61
CA ASP A 70 -9.70 -3.17 -5.52
C ASP A 70 -8.64 -4.03 -4.85
N ILE A 71 -7.73 -4.62 -5.63
CA ILE A 71 -6.63 -5.44 -5.10
C ILE A 71 -5.64 -4.55 -4.33
N ALA A 72 -5.25 -3.40 -4.86
CA ALA A 72 -4.37 -2.44 -4.19
C ALA A 72 -4.97 -1.95 -2.87
N GLU A 73 -6.27 -1.73 -2.83
CA GLU A 73 -6.99 -1.43 -1.59
C GLU A 73 -6.91 -2.59 -0.60
N SER A 74 -7.11 -3.83 -1.06
CA SER A 74 -7.07 -5.03 -0.22
C SER A 74 -5.71 -5.24 0.44
N VAL A 75 -4.61 -4.86 -0.21
CA VAL A 75 -3.27 -4.85 0.39
C VAL A 75 -2.96 -3.57 1.19
N GLY A 76 -3.87 -2.61 1.22
CA GLY A 76 -3.74 -1.38 2.02
C GLY A 76 -2.90 -0.28 1.37
N PHE A 77 -2.77 -0.25 0.05
CA PHE A 77 -1.99 0.75 -0.69
C PHE A 77 -2.80 2.01 -1.03
N TYR A 78 -3.54 2.52 -0.06
CA TYR A 78 -4.39 3.71 -0.18
C TYR A 78 -3.70 4.97 -0.74
N PRO A 79 -2.41 5.27 -0.44
CA PRO A 79 -1.75 6.43 -1.02
C PRO A 79 -1.61 6.39 -2.55
N TYR A 80 -1.65 5.20 -3.14
CA TYR A 80 -1.54 5.04 -4.60
C TYR A 80 -2.91 5.15 -5.29
N ILE A 81 -3.98 4.70 -4.65
CA ILE A 81 -5.34 4.73 -5.19
C ILE A 81 -5.80 6.17 -5.49
N GLN A 82 -5.34 7.16 -4.72
CA GLN A 82 -5.72 8.55 -4.91
C GLN A 82 -5.02 9.28 -6.06
N ARG A 83 -3.93 8.71 -6.57
CA ARG A 83 -3.18 9.35 -7.65
C ARG A 83 -3.86 9.21 -9.00
N ASP A 84 -4.71 8.23 -9.14
CA ASP A 84 -5.42 7.95 -10.39
C ASP A 84 -6.92 7.80 -10.12
N SER A 85 -7.72 8.71 -10.70
CA SER A 85 -9.18 8.68 -10.57
C SER A 85 -9.81 7.42 -11.16
N SER A 86 -9.11 6.70 -12.03
CA SER A 86 -9.57 5.41 -12.57
C SER A 86 -9.54 4.27 -11.56
N MET A 87 -8.82 4.45 -10.44
CA MET A 87 -8.78 3.48 -9.34
C MET A 87 -9.87 3.71 -8.30
N ILE A 88 -10.56 4.85 -8.35
CA ILE A 88 -11.59 5.19 -7.36
C ILE A 88 -12.92 4.69 -7.89
N SER A 89 -13.52 3.74 -7.19
CA SER A 89 -14.91 3.36 -7.44
C SER A 89 -15.86 4.31 -6.70
N ASP A 90 -17.07 4.48 -7.24
CA ASP A 90 -18.12 5.31 -6.61
C ASP A 90 -18.78 4.62 -5.41
N SER A 91 -18.13 3.65 -4.79
CA SER A 91 -18.64 2.91 -3.65
C SER A 91 -18.47 3.70 -2.35
N LEU A 92 -19.55 3.91 -1.62
CA LEU A 92 -19.54 4.51 -0.27
C LEU A 92 -18.56 3.79 0.68
N SER A 93 -18.39 2.49 0.51
CA SER A 93 -17.45 1.67 1.30
C SER A 93 -16.01 2.10 1.08
N GLU A 94 -15.62 2.37 -0.16
CA GLU A 94 -14.28 2.83 -0.53
C GLU A 94 -14.03 4.25 -0.05
N GLU A 95 -15.01 5.14 -0.20
CA GLU A 95 -14.90 6.49 0.32
C GLU A 95 -14.68 6.49 1.84
N MET A 96 -15.40 5.66 2.58
CA MET A 96 -15.20 5.52 4.03
C MET A 96 -13.81 4.97 4.39
N ARG A 97 -13.29 4.00 3.63
CA ARG A 97 -11.94 3.46 3.84
C ARG A 97 -10.87 4.51 3.55
N LEU A 98 -10.99 5.26 2.46
CA LEU A 98 -10.10 6.37 2.15
C LEU A 98 -10.09 7.41 3.26
N ILE A 99 -11.26 7.81 3.75
CA ILE A 99 -11.38 8.74 4.88
C ILE A 99 -10.68 8.18 6.13
N TYR A 100 -10.84 6.88 6.42
CA TYR A 100 -10.18 6.23 7.54
C TYR A 100 -8.66 6.31 7.45
N HIS A 101 -8.09 6.08 6.26
CA HIS A 101 -6.64 6.10 6.01
C HIS A 101 -6.04 7.50 5.85
N LYS A 102 -6.87 8.52 5.75
CA LYS A 102 -6.41 9.91 5.71
C LYS A 102 -5.72 10.29 7.02
N SER A 103 -4.58 11.00 6.90
CA SER A 103 -3.94 11.61 8.07
C SER A 103 -4.90 12.60 8.73
N LYS A 104 -4.92 12.61 10.05
CA LYS A 104 -5.73 13.57 10.83
C LYS A 104 -5.03 14.92 10.98
N HIS A 105 -3.72 14.94 10.82
CA HIS A 105 -2.89 16.10 11.17
C HIS A 105 -2.13 16.68 9.97
N ILE A 106 -1.89 15.87 8.93
CA ILE A 106 -1.19 16.31 7.72
C ILE A 106 -2.20 16.38 6.56
N PRO A 107 -2.45 17.56 5.96
CA PRO A 107 -3.40 17.70 4.86
C PRO A 107 -3.01 16.86 3.63
N ASN A 108 -4.00 16.22 3.00
CA ASN A 108 -3.85 15.48 1.75
C ASN A 108 -2.83 14.32 1.80
N VAL A 109 -2.58 13.79 2.99
CA VAL A 109 -1.73 12.60 3.19
C VAL A 109 -2.61 11.41 3.55
N TYR A 110 -2.34 10.28 2.91
CA TYR A 110 -2.98 9.00 3.18
C TYR A 110 -1.93 8.00 3.62
N MET A 111 -2.27 7.21 4.61
CA MET A 111 -1.37 6.24 5.24
C MET A 111 -1.65 4.85 4.74
N HIS A 112 -0.62 4.04 4.55
CA HIS A 112 -0.76 2.60 4.44
C HIS A 112 -1.39 2.03 5.72
N ARG A 113 -2.03 0.86 5.62
CA ARG A 113 -2.66 0.19 6.76
C ARG A 113 -1.73 0.15 7.98
N ASN A 114 -0.51 -0.37 7.81
CA ASN A 114 0.45 -0.50 8.89
C ASN A 114 0.90 0.86 9.47
N GLN A 115 1.02 1.89 8.64
CA GLN A 115 1.32 3.25 9.10
C GLN A 115 0.17 3.81 9.93
N LYS A 116 -1.07 3.56 9.50
CA LYS A 116 -2.27 4.01 10.22
C LYS A 116 -2.37 3.36 11.60
N GLU A 117 -2.20 2.05 11.67
CA GLU A 117 -2.18 1.31 12.93
C GLU A 117 -1.09 1.82 13.88
N LEU A 118 0.14 2.02 13.38
CA LEU A 118 1.23 2.57 14.17
C LEU A 118 0.96 4.01 14.63
N SER A 119 0.35 4.84 13.80
CA SER A 119 -0.08 6.18 14.19
C SER A 119 -1.08 6.12 15.34
N GLU A 120 -2.08 5.27 15.28
CA GLU A 120 -3.07 5.09 16.35
C GLU A 120 -2.42 4.60 17.66
N MET A 121 -1.48 3.66 17.57
CA MET A 121 -0.72 3.20 18.74
C MET A 121 0.13 4.32 19.36
N LEU A 122 0.80 5.15 18.58
CA LEU A 122 1.57 6.32 19.04
C LEU A 122 0.66 7.32 19.79
N PHE A 123 -0.52 7.58 19.24
CA PHE A 123 -1.48 8.50 19.88
C PHE A 123 -2.21 7.90 21.08
N SER A 124 -2.22 6.59 21.26
CA SER A 124 -2.71 5.93 22.47
C SER A 124 -1.75 6.03 23.65
N GLY A 125 -0.54 6.55 23.45
CA GLY A 125 0.48 6.72 24.50
C GLY A 125 1.32 5.47 24.73
N GLN A 126 1.34 4.54 23.79
CA GLN A 126 2.17 3.33 23.88
C GLN A 126 3.62 3.64 23.49
N ASN A 127 4.56 2.95 24.14
CA ASN A 127 5.95 2.90 23.70
C ASN A 127 6.07 1.90 22.57
N ILE A 128 6.61 2.33 21.42
CA ILE A 128 6.65 1.51 20.20
C ILE A 128 8.09 1.40 19.71
N ILE A 129 8.48 0.20 19.30
CA ILE A 129 9.70 -0.05 18.55
C ILE A 129 9.28 -0.50 17.15
N VAL A 130 9.65 0.28 16.12
CA VAL A 130 9.33 0.00 14.73
C VAL A 130 10.58 -0.46 14.00
N SER A 131 10.60 -1.73 13.60
CA SER A 131 11.60 -2.28 12.69
C SER A 131 10.98 -2.41 11.30
N ALA A 132 11.39 -1.56 10.38
CA ALA A 132 10.83 -1.51 9.03
C ALA A 132 11.89 -1.01 8.04
N PRO A 133 11.79 -1.39 6.73
CA PRO A 133 12.69 -0.91 5.68
C PRO A 133 12.62 0.62 5.55
N THR A 134 13.62 1.21 4.87
CA THR A 134 13.70 2.67 4.65
C THR A 134 12.48 3.22 3.91
N SER A 135 11.96 2.45 2.96
CA SER A 135 10.77 2.81 2.15
C SER A 135 9.44 2.77 2.91
N PHE A 136 9.40 2.26 4.13
CA PHE A 136 8.16 2.16 4.93
C PHE A 136 7.52 3.52 5.24
N GLY A 137 8.27 4.63 5.15
CA GLY A 137 7.75 5.96 5.50
C GLY A 137 7.74 6.26 7.00
N LYS A 138 8.74 5.78 7.74
CA LYS A 138 8.91 6.09 9.18
C LYS A 138 8.90 7.59 9.47
N SER A 139 9.45 8.40 8.57
CA SER A 139 9.47 9.86 8.69
C SER A 139 8.07 10.45 8.69
N LEU A 140 7.14 9.89 7.93
CA LEU A 140 5.74 10.32 7.90
C LEU A 140 5.07 10.17 9.28
N LEU A 141 5.38 9.10 10.01
CA LEU A 141 4.85 8.91 11.37
C LEU A 141 5.38 9.98 12.35
N ILE A 142 6.65 10.38 12.18
CA ILE A 142 7.24 11.46 12.98
C ILE A 142 6.56 12.78 12.62
N GLU A 143 6.37 13.07 11.35
CA GLU A 143 5.67 14.27 10.87
C GLU A 143 4.23 14.33 11.40
N GLU A 144 3.51 13.23 11.40
CA GLU A 144 2.14 13.12 11.95
C GLU A 144 2.11 13.46 13.45
N VAL A 145 3.09 12.96 14.21
CA VAL A 145 3.23 13.28 15.64
C VAL A 145 3.53 14.77 15.86
N VAL A 146 4.43 15.34 15.08
CA VAL A 146 4.78 16.77 15.17
C VAL A 146 3.58 17.63 14.77
N ALA A 147 2.93 17.34 13.66
CA ALA A 147 1.78 18.08 13.14
C ALA A 147 0.57 18.05 14.08
N SER A 148 0.45 17.02 14.92
CA SER A 148 -0.66 16.86 15.85
C SER A 148 -0.70 17.92 16.96
N ASN A 149 0.44 18.57 17.26
CA ASN A 149 0.60 19.47 18.40
C ASN A 149 0.16 18.89 19.76
N LYS A 150 0.06 17.57 19.87
CA LYS A 150 -0.39 16.88 21.08
C LYS A 150 0.66 16.93 22.20
N PHE A 151 1.93 16.95 21.82
CA PHE A 151 3.06 16.87 22.73
C PHE A 151 3.74 18.24 22.85
N LYS A 152 3.94 18.71 24.09
CA LYS A 152 4.59 20.00 24.36
C LYS A 152 6.06 20.04 23.92
N ASN A 153 6.76 18.92 24.07
CA ASN A 153 8.16 18.77 23.69
C ASN A 153 8.33 17.47 22.91
N ILE A 154 8.98 17.52 21.78
CA ILE A 154 9.32 16.36 20.94
C ILE A 154 10.83 16.39 20.72
N VAL A 155 11.51 15.29 21.07
CA VAL A 155 12.94 15.12 20.81
C VAL A 155 13.11 14.05 19.75
N ILE A 156 13.73 14.40 18.62
CA ILE A 156 14.03 13.50 17.51
C ILE A 156 15.53 13.29 17.47
N ILE A 157 15.95 12.04 17.66
CA ILE A 157 17.37 11.66 17.60
C ILE A 157 17.54 10.82 16.34
N GLN A 158 18.32 11.33 15.41
CA GLN A 158 18.66 10.62 14.18
C GLN A 158 20.18 10.40 14.11
N PRO A 159 20.64 9.22 13.67
CA PRO A 159 22.05 9.02 13.40
C PRO A 159 22.46 9.94 12.21
N THR A 160 23.52 10.69 12.38
CA THR A 160 24.18 11.40 11.28
C THR A 160 24.88 10.38 10.41
N LEU A 161 24.63 10.39 9.11
CA LEU A 161 25.38 9.65 8.11
C LEU A 161 26.72 10.35 7.85
#